data_5d77b275f1c647da2a469bcbc13057ae
#
_entry.id   5d77b275f1c647da2a469bcbc13057ae
#
_cell.length_a   1.000
_cell.length_b   1.000
_cell.length_c   1.000
_cell.angle_alpha   90.00
_cell.angle_beta   90.00
_cell.angle_gamma   90.00
#
_symmetry.space_group_name_H-M   'P 1'
#
loop_
_entity.id
_entity.type
_entity.pdbx_description
1 polymer ?
#
loop_
_entity_poly.entity_id
_entity_poly.type
_entity_poly.pdbx_seq_one_letter_code
_entity_poly.pdbx_strand_id
1 'polypeptide(L)'
;MTDGIVVREITPIDVKGGYLIDGFPYTGLANAIATESLINTTSEFELIGVLDSELFPPVSIIRDETPNFPARILANKSLKVVVFSSYLTPHESTHRDVARTILKWADDHKCSFIISSSAIKSDGEAPFVIGVGSTEEAKKKLQDTDIPILKNGTVPGIPGILLNEGSIANISVIVLLCKAREEGPDFRAGAEICMAMSKLVPGASCNLKQLLNEAEGIEQNLKQAEQDVGPLRDAIYG
;
A
#
# COMPACT_ATOMS: atom_id res chain seq x y z
N MET A 1 28.26 -0.35 11.30
CA MET A 1 26.90 -0.39 11.86
C MET A 1 25.97 -0.15 10.69
N THR A 2 25.08 -1.06 10.39
CA THR A 2 24.16 -0.98 9.22
C THR A 2 22.98 -0.12 9.64
N ASP A 3 23.06 1.18 9.32
CA ASP A 3 21.95 2.16 9.53
C ASP A 3 20.78 1.92 8.57
N GLY A 4 20.46 0.66 8.27
CA GLY A 4 19.47 0.27 7.29
C GLY A 4 18.27 -0.46 7.91
N ILE A 5 17.28 -0.73 7.06
CA ILE A 5 16.15 -1.58 7.42
C ILE A 5 16.57 -3.04 7.30
N VAL A 6 16.31 -3.81 8.35
CA VAL A 6 16.63 -5.24 8.42
C VAL A 6 15.33 -6.05 8.30
N VAL A 7 15.34 -7.03 7.40
CA VAL A 7 14.30 -8.06 7.34
C VAL A 7 14.67 -9.18 8.32
N ARG A 8 13.76 -9.47 9.25
CA ARG A 8 13.86 -10.60 10.19
C ARG A 8 12.83 -11.64 9.81
N GLU A 9 13.27 -12.63 9.02
CA GLU A 9 12.41 -13.75 8.63
C GLU A 9 12.17 -14.68 9.82
N ILE A 10 10.90 -15.04 10.04
CA ILE A 10 10.45 -15.97 11.09
C ILE A 10 10.22 -17.35 10.46
N THR A 11 9.63 -17.36 9.27
CA THR A 11 9.29 -18.60 8.55
C THR A 11 9.79 -18.49 7.10
N PRO A 12 10.62 -19.44 6.63
CA PRO A 12 11.03 -19.49 5.23
C PRO A 12 9.83 -19.68 4.30
N ILE A 13 9.85 -19.02 3.14
CA ILE A 13 8.79 -19.11 2.15
C ILE A 13 9.35 -19.21 0.74
N ASP A 14 8.72 -20.04 -0.09
CA ASP A 14 8.93 -20.04 -1.54
C ASP A 14 7.80 -19.28 -2.24
N VAL A 15 8.16 -18.13 -2.79
CA VAL A 15 7.27 -17.28 -3.59
C VAL A 15 7.84 -17.00 -4.98
N LYS A 16 8.72 -17.85 -5.43
CA LYS A 16 9.32 -17.73 -6.76
C LYS A 16 8.24 -17.62 -7.84
N GLY A 17 8.37 -16.60 -8.68
CA GLY A 17 7.40 -16.32 -9.74
C GLY A 17 6.12 -15.62 -9.26
N GLY A 18 6.02 -15.30 -7.98
CA GLY A 18 4.88 -14.65 -7.37
C GLY A 18 4.99 -13.12 -7.29
N TYR A 19 4.29 -12.54 -6.34
CA TYR A 19 4.10 -11.10 -6.20
C TYR A 19 4.55 -10.61 -4.83
N LEU A 20 5.22 -9.46 -4.79
CA LEU A 20 5.42 -8.70 -3.57
C LEU A 20 4.54 -7.44 -3.62
N ILE A 21 3.74 -7.20 -2.60
CA ILE A 21 2.91 -6.00 -2.46
C ILE A 21 3.52 -5.10 -1.39
N ASP A 22 3.77 -3.84 -1.77
CA ASP A 22 4.12 -2.77 -0.85
C ASP A 22 2.84 -2.22 -0.22
N GLY A 23 2.64 -2.47 1.06
CA GLY A 23 1.49 -2.06 1.86
C GLY A 23 1.80 -0.94 2.86
N PHE A 24 2.85 -0.15 2.65
CA PHE A 24 3.14 0.99 3.51
C PHE A 24 2.08 2.10 3.34
N PRO A 25 1.72 2.81 4.43
CA PRO A 25 0.78 3.91 4.37
C PRO A 25 1.42 5.14 3.69
N TYR A 26 0.65 5.75 2.77
CA TYR A 26 0.97 6.99 2.07
C TYR A 26 -0.20 7.97 2.20
N THR A 27 -0.20 9.05 1.42
CA THR A 27 -1.27 10.06 1.40
C THR A 27 -2.66 9.41 1.31
N GLY A 28 -3.59 9.83 2.16
CA GLY A 28 -4.94 9.31 2.25
C GLY A 28 -5.04 7.86 2.77
N LEU A 29 -3.94 7.25 3.20
CA LEU A 29 -3.84 5.86 3.66
C LEU A 29 -4.41 4.81 2.68
N ALA A 30 -4.74 5.21 1.46
CA ALA A 30 -5.45 4.37 0.48
C ALA A 30 -4.69 3.07 0.17
N ASN A 31 -3.35 3.12 0.09
CA ASN A 31 -2.51 1.93 -0.11
C ASN A 31 -2.64 0.93 1.05
N ALA A 32 -2.51 1.41 2.29
CA ALA A 32 -2.62 0.57 3.47
C ALA A 32 -4.04 -0.02 3.61
N ILE A 33 -5.10 0.78 3.37
CA ILE A 33 -6.49 0.34 3.37
C ILE A 33 -6.72 -0.76 2.33
N ALA A 34 -6.26 -0.56 1.10
CA ALA A 34 -6.36 -1.54 0.03
C ALA A 34 -5.68 -2.86 0.40
N THR A 35 -4.47 -2.77 0.92
CA THR A 35 -3.64 -3.92 1.28
C THR A 35 -4.21 -4.69 2.46
N GLU A 36 -4.65 -4.01 3.53
CA GLU A 36 -5.32 -4.65 4.66
C GLU A 36 -6.64 -5.31 4.24
N SER A 37 -7.43 -4.67 3.36
CA SER A 37 -8.64 -5.31 2.80
C SER A 37 -8.32 -6.58 2.01
N LEU A 38 -7.26 -6.55 1.19
CA LEU A 38 -6.81 -7.72 0.45
C LEU A 38 -6.37 -8.85 1.37
N ILE A 39 -5.59 -8.55 2.42
CA ILE A 39 -5.14 -9.52 3.43
C ILE A 39 -6.33 -10.15 4.16
N ASN A 40 -7.28 -9.32 4.60
CA ASN A 40 -8.42 -9.78 5.41
C ASN A 40 -9.48 -10.54 4.59
N THR A 41 -9.59 -10.25 3.30
CA THR A 41 -10.58 -10.90 2.42
C THR A 41 -10.02 -12.17 1.77
N THR A 42 -8.72 -12.16 1.44
CA THR A 42 -8.04 -13.33 0.91
C THR A 42 -7.58 -14.21 2.08
N SER A 43 -8.12 -15.41 2.20
CA SER A 43 -7.73 -16.35 3.26
C SER A 43 -6.25 -16.73 3.23
N GLU A 44 -5.74 -17.29 4.32
CA GLU A 44 -4.41 -17.93 4.42
C GLU A 44 -3.19 -16.99 4.38
N PHE A 45 -3.32 -15.72 4.75
CA PHE A 45 -2.16 -14.90 5.04
C PHE A 45 -1.58 -15.22 6.42
N GLU A 46 -0.29 -15.54 6.46
CA GLU A 46 0.47 -15.85 7.68
C GLU A 46 1.60 -14.85 7.88
N LEU A 47 1.93 -14.54 9.13
CA LEU A 47 3.11 -13.74 9.47
C LEU A 47 4.38 -14.58 9.21
N ILE A 48 5.23 -14.11 8.30
CA ILE A 48 6.48 -14.78 7.95
C ILE A 48 7.73 -14.00 8.35
N GLY A 49 7.58 -12.74 8.73
CA GLY A 49 8.70 -11.90 9.12
C GLY A 49 8.27 -10.51 9.54
N VAL A 50 9.26 -9.72 9.91
CA VAL A 50 9.08 -8.32 10.30
C VAL A 50 10.19 -7.46 9.70
N LEU A 51 9.89 -6.16 9.57
CA LEU A 51 10.88 -5.14 9.22
C LEU A 51 11.27 -4.40 10.50
N ASP A 52 12.55 -4.26 10.74
CA ASP A 52 13.11 -3.61 11.91
C ASP A 52 14.15 -2.57 11.50
N SER A 53 14.22 -1.47 12.22
CA SER A 53 15.21 -0.41 12.01
C SER A 53 15.33 0.47 13.25
N GLU A 54 16.53 0.95 13.51
CA GLU A 54 16.78 1.99 14.54
C GLU A 54 16.07 3.33 14.18
N LEU A 55 15.70 3.51 12.90
CA LEU A 55 14.97 4.68 12.42
C LEU A 55 13.45 4.56 12.59
N PHE A 56 12.95 3.40 12.99
CA PHE A 56 11.52 3.23 13.27
C PHE A 56 11.21 3.59 14.72
N PRO A 57 10.04 4.18 15.01
CA PRO A 57 9.61 4.42 16.38
C PRO A 57 9.60 3.11 17.18
N PRO A 58 10.12 3.08 18.41
CA PRO A 58 10.15 1.88 19.26
C PRO A 58 8.78 1.64 19.90
N VAL A 59 7.81 1.18 19.12
CA VAL A 59 6.42 0.96 19.52
C VAL A 59 5.98 -0.47 19.24
N SER A 60 5.03 -0.95 20.02
CA SER A 60 4.28 -2.18 19.76
C SER A 60 2.82 -1.83 19.50
N ILE A 61 2.22 -2.45 18.50
CA ILE A 61 0.80 -2.28 18.18
C ILE A 61 0.02 -3.39 18.88
N ILE A 62 -0.88 -3.03 19.77
CA ILE A 62 -1.73 -4.02 20.45
C ILE A 62 -3.02 -4.19 19.67
N ARG A 63 -3.29 -5.42 19.22
CA ARG A 63 -4.55 -5.81 18.58
C ARG A 63 -5.02 -7.12 19.21
N ASP A 64 -6.28 -7.17 19.58
CA ASP A 64 -6.89 -8.33 20.22
C ASP A 64 -6.01 -8.87 21.38
N GLU A 65 -5.59 -7.96 22.27
CA GLU A 65 -4.74 -8.22 23.42
C GLU A 65 -3.34 -8.78 23.07
N THR A 66 -2.98 -8.83 21.79
CA THR A 66 -1.73 -9.40 21.29
C THR A 66 -0.77 -8.30 20.77
N PRO A 67 0.51 -8.30 21.20
CA PRO A 67 1.53 -7.41 20.66
C PRO A 67 1.87 -7.75 19.21
N ASN A 68 1.90 -6.73 18.36
CA ASN A 68 2.27 -6.84 16.95
C ASN A 68 3.40 -5.90 16.62
N PHE A 69 4.30 -6.32 15.73
CA PHE A 69 5.31 -5.45 15.15
C PHE A 69 4.65 -4.38 14.27
N PRO A 70 5.16 -3.13 14.29
CA PRO A 70 4.63 -2.05 13.46
C PRO A 70 4.74 -2.32 11.97
N ALA A 71 5.81 -2.96 11.54
CA ALA A 71 6.03 -3.34 10.14
C ALA A 71 6.21 -4.86 10.04
N ARG A 72 5.36 -5.50 9.23
CA ARG A 72 5.19 -6.95 9.15
C ARG A 72 5.37 -7.43 7.72
N ILE A 73 5.78 -8.68 7.60
CA ILE A 73 5.80 -9.40 6.33
C ILE A 73 4.80 -10.56 6.44
N LEU A 74 3.75 -10.48 5.65
CA LEU A 74 2.70 -11.49 5.58
C LEU A 74 2.79 -12.21 4.24
N ALA A 75 2.45 -13.48 4.20
CA ALA A 75 2.47 -14.22 2.95
C ALA A 75 1.29 -15.18 2.81
N ASN A 76 0.83 -15.32 1.58
CA ASN A 76 -0.08 -16.37 1.14
C ASN A 76 0.68 -17.32 0.21
N LYS A 77 0.92 -18.54 0.68
CA LYS A 77 1.70 -19.54 -0.06
C LYS A 77 0.99 -20.03 -1.32
N SER A 78 -0.33 -20.20 -1.23
CA SER A 78 -1.14 -20.73 -2.34
C SER A 78 -1.16 -19.77 -3.53
N LEU A 79 -1.23 -18.46 -3.26
CA LEU A 79 -1.21 -17.41 -4.28
C LEU A 79 0.20 -16.93 -4.63
N LYS A 80 1.23 -17.35 -3.88
CA LYS A 80 2.60 -16.82 -3.97
C LYS A 80 2.65 -15.29 -3.84
N VAL A 81 1.93 -14.77 -2.86
CA VAL A 81 1.87 -13.33 -2.58
C VAL A 81 2.54 -13.06 -1.25
N VAL A 82 3.41 -12.05 -1.23
CA VAL A 82 3.98 -11.50 -0.01
C VAL A 82 3.58 -10.04 0.10
N VAL A 83 3.25 -9.61 1.30
CA VAL A 83 2.86 -8.25 1.62
C VAL A 83 3.79 -7.69 2.68
N PHE A 84 4.44 -6.57 2.38
CA PHE A 84 5.14 -5.75 3.35
C PHE A 84 4.15 -4.72 3.88
N SER A 85 3.54 -4.99 5.04
CA SER A 85 2.51 -4.16 5.67
C SER A 85 3.08 -3.35 6.82
N SER A 86 2.68 -2.10 6.96
CA SER A 86 3.07 -1.24 8.08
C SER A 86 1.89 -0.46 8.63
N TYR A 87 1.84 -0.31 9.96
CA TYR A 87 0.94 0.62 10.65
C TYR A 87 1.53 2.03 10.76
N LEU A 88 2.83 2.18 10.47
CA LEU A 88 3.55 3.45 10.57
C LEU A 88 3.82 4.00 9.18
N THR A 89 3.56 5.28 9.00
CA THR A 89 4.01 6.01 7.81
C THR A 89 5.53 6.21 7.92
N PRO A 90 6.31 5.70 6.96
CA PRO A 90 7.75 5.88 6.97
C PRO A 90 8.12 7.37 6.85
N HIS A 91 9.08 7.81 7.65
CA HIS A 91 9.65 9.16 7.48
C HIS A 91 10.40 9.24 6.14
N GLU A 92 10.37 10.39 5.47
CA GLU A 92 10.99 10.57 4.15
C GLU A 92 12.45 10.14 4.08
N SER A 93 13.21 10.35 5.16
CA SER A 93 14.63 9.91 5.25
C SER A 93 14.81 8.40 5.10
N THR A 94 13.78 7.59 5.39
CA THR A 94 13.81 6.13 5.31
C THR A 94 13.30 5.57 3.98
N HIS A 95 12.70 6.41 3.12
CA HIS A 95 12.06 5.94 1.88
C HIS A 95 13.00 5.14 0.98
N ARG A 96 14.27 5.57 0.86
CA ARG A 96 15.25 4.85 0.02
C ARG A 96 15.61 3.49 0.60
N ASP A 97 15.74 3.40 1.92
CA ASP A 97 16.11 2.15 2.58
C ASP A 97 14.94 1.16 2.55
N VAL A 98 13.69 1.63 2.74
CA VAL A 98 12.49 0.80 2.55
C VAL A 98 12.42 0.28 1.12
N ALA A 99 12.54 1.14 0.12
CA ALA A 99 12.46 0.74 -1.29
C ALA A 99 13.55 -0.29 -1.66
N ARG A 100 14.80 -0.06 -1.25
CA ARG A 100 15.91 -0.99 -1.50
C ARG A 100 15.72 -2.33 -0.80
N THR A 101 15.18 -2.32 0.41
CA THR A 101 14.86 -3.55 1.15
C THR A 101 13.79 -4.36 0.42
N ILE A 102 12.72 -3.71 -0.06
CA ILE A 102 11.67 -4.34 -0.86
C ILE A 102 12.25 -4.94 -2.15
N LEU A 103 13.02 -4.16 -2.91
CA LEU A 103 13.64 -4.62 -4.16
C LEU A 103 14.58 -5.80 -3.94
N LYS A 104 15.47 -5.68 -2.94
CA LYS A 104 16.40 -6.75 -2.61
C LYS A 104 15.68 -8.02 -2.21
N TRP A 105 14.68 -7.92 -1.34
CA TRP A 105 13.92 -9.09 -0.90
C TRP A 105 13.19 -9.76 -2.07
N ALA A 106 12.57 -8.97 -2.94
CA ALA A 106 11.87 -9.46 -4.12
C ALA A 106 12.83 -10.18 -5.10
N ASP A 107 14.03 -9.63 -5.29
CA ASP A 107 15.06 -10.29 -6.15
C ASP A 107 15.61 -11.55 -5.50
N ASP A 108 15.94 -11.54 -4.21
CA ASP A 108 16.44 -12.72 -3.50
C ASP A 108 15.43 -13.89 -3.57
N HIS A 109 14.13 -13.60 -3.46
CA HIS A 109 13.03 -14.59 -3.51
C HIS A 109 12.46 -14.80 -4.91
N LYS A 110 13.06 -14.18 -5.94
CA LYS A 110 12.65 -14.32 -7.34
C LYS A 110 11.17 -14.03 -7.59
N CYS A 111 10.63 -12.99 -6.95
CA CYS A 111 9.30 -12.50 -7.25
C CYS A 111 9.24 -11.98 -8.70
N SER A 112 8.15 -12.26 -9.42
CA SER A 112 7.96 -11.75 -10.78
C SER A 112 7.58 -10.28 -10.80
N PHE A 113 6.78 -9.83 -9.82
CA PHE A 113 6.31 -8.45 -9.77
C PHE A 113 6.36 -7.89 -8.35
N ILE A 114 6.70 -6.60 -8.28
CA ILE A 114 6.44 -5.76 -7.11
C ILE A 114 5.26 -4.87 -7.45
N ILE A 115 4.23 -4.84 -6.59
CA ILE A 115 3.06 -3.99 -6.74
C ILE A 115 3.06 -2.98 -5.60
N SER A 116 2.97 -1.71 -5.93
CA SER A 116 2.86 -0.61 -4.99
C SER A 116 1.74 0.32 -5.43
N SER A 117 1.31 1.25 -4.59
CA SER A 117 0.40 2.29 -5.01
C SER A 117 0.77 3.64 -4.40
N SER A 118 0.32 4.72 -5.05
CA SER A 118 0.49 6.07 -4.55
C SER A 118 -0.77 6.87 -4.81
N ALA A 119 -1.15 7.68 -3.83
CA ALA A 119 -2.21 8.64 -4.03
C ALA A 119 -1.68 9.89 -4.74
N ILE A 120 -2.46 10.41 -5.67
CA ILE A 120 -2.29 11.74 -6.24
C ILE A 120 -3.40 12.66 -5.73
N LYS A 121 -3.14 13.96 -5.66
CA LYS A 121 -4.12 14.94 -5.19
C LYS A 121 -5.43 14.82 -5.95
N SER A 122 -6.54 14.79 -5.21
CA SER A 122 -7.87 14.84 -5.78
C SER A 122 -8.37 16.29 -5.82
N ASP A 123 -8.94 16.67 -6.94
CA ASP A 123 -9.62 17.95 -7.17
C ASP A 123 -11.16 17.80 -7.12
N GLY A 124 -11.64 16.75 -6.48
CA GLY A 124 -13.07 16.46 -6.31
C GLY A 124 -13.67 15.56 -7.38
N GLU A 125 -12.89 15.12 -8.37
CA GLU A 125 -13.33 14.10 -9.33
C GLU A 125 -13.39 12.70 -8.70
N ALA A 126 -14.21 11.82 -9.27
CA ALA A 126 -14.28 10.43 -8.85
C ALA A 126 -12.90 9.74 -8.93
N PRO A 127 -12.54 8.89 -7.96
CA PRO A 127 -11.31 8.13 -8.02
C PRO A 127 -11.26 7.24 -9.29
N PHE A 128 -10.10 7.22 -9.92
CA PHE A 128 -9.79 6.25 -10.97
C PHE A 128 -8.35 5.80 -10.81
N VAL A 129 -8.04 4.59 -11.26
CA VAL A 129 -6.69 4.03 -11.15
C VAL A 129 -6.01 4.05 -12.51
N ILE A 130 -4.76 4.56 -12.52
CA ILE A 130 -3.84 4.46 -13.65
C ILE A 130 -2.56 3.78 -13.17
N GLY A 131 -1.89 3.04 -14.05
CA GLY A 131 -0.68 2.27 -13.71
C GLY A 131 0.59 2.87 -14.30
N VAL A 132 1.72 2.59 -13.65
CA VAL A 132 3.07 2.84 -14.18
C VAL A 132 3.86 1.55 -14.05
N GLY A 133 4.52 1.11 -15.11
CA GLY A 133 5.39 -0.06 -15.10
C GLY A 133 6.87 0.30 -15.31
N SER A 134 7.77 -0.28 -14.52
CA SER A 134 9.22 -0.06 -14.62
C SER A 134 9.86 -0.76 -15.84
N THR A 135 9.26 -1.86 -16.31
CA THR A 135 9.75 -2.70 -17.39
C THR A 135 8.66 -2.92 -18.44
N GLU A 136 9.03 -3.44 -19.62
CA GLU A 136 8.04 -3.81 -20.64
C GLU A 136 7.11 -4.92 -20.16
N GLU A 137 7.59 -5.85 -19.32
CA GLU A 137 6.78 -6.90 -18.71
C GLU A 137 5.73 -6.31 -17.77
N ALA A 138 6.12 -5.33 -16.92
CA ALA A 138 5.20 -4.62 -16.04
C ALA A 138 4.14 -3.83 -16.81
N LYS A 139 4.54 -3.15 -17.92
CA LYS A 139 3.60 -2.45 -18.80
C LYS A 139 2.62 -3.40 -19.48
N LYS A 140 3.13 -4.54 -19.99
CA LYS A 140 2.28 -5.56 -20.59
C LYS A 140 1.26 -6.11 -19.57
N LYS A 141 1.69 -6.38 -18.33
CA LYS A 141 0.79 -6.84 -17.26
C LYS A 141 -0.35 -5.85 -17.00
N LEU A 142 -0.07 -4.53 -17.01
CA LEU A 142 -1.09 -3.48 -16.91
C LEU A 142 -2.07 -3.51 -18.09
N GLN A 143 -1.57 -3.66 -19.32
CA GLN A 143 -2.39 -3.76 -20.52
C GLN A 143 -3.29 -5.00 -20.49
N ASP A 144 -2.75 -6.14 -20.13
CA ASP A 144 -3.47 -7.43 -20.04
C ASP A 144 -4.60 -7.41 -18.98
N THR A 145 -4.57 -6.45 -18.06
CA THR A 145 -5.58 -6.26 -17.00
C THR A 145 -6.46 -5.02 -17.18
N ASP A 146 -6.40 -4.37 -18.36
CA ASP A 146 -7.16 -3.16 -18.70
C ASP A 146 -6.94 -2.00 -17.71
N ILE A 147 -5.73 -1.87 -17.17
CA ILE A 147 -5.34 -0.72 -16.35
C ILE A 147 -4.65 0.30 -17.24
N PRO A 148 -5.20 1.53 -17.39
CA PRO A 148 -4.59 2.57 -18.22
C PRO A 148 -3.16 2.90 -17.77
N ILE A 149 -2.26 3.17 -18.71
CA ILE A 149 -0.87 3.50 -18.41
C ILE A 149 -0.67 5.01 -18.42
N LEU A 150 -0.04 5.54 -17.36
CA LEU A 150 0.36 6.95 -17.28
C LEU A 150 1.43 7.26 -18.34
N LYS A 151 1.16 8.25 -19.18
CA LYS A 151 2.12 8.68 -20.21
C LYS A 151 3.14 9.67 -19.68
N ASN A 152 2.70 10.64 -18.88
CA ASN A 152 3.55 11.68 -18.28
C ASN A 152 3.08 11.99 -16.87
N GLY A 153 4.00 12.18 -15.94
CA GLY A 153 3.67 12.51 -14.56
C GLY A 153 4.85 12.29 -13.62
N THR A 154 4.60 12.47 -12.34
CA THR A 154 5.57 12.26 -11.27
C THR A 154 4.97 11.31 -10.23
N VAL A 155 5.77 10.35 -9.79
CA VAL A 155 5.41 9.40 -8.72
C VAL A 155 6.31 9.68 -7.53
N PRO A 156 5.78 10.19 -6.41
CA PRO A 156 6.60 10.52 -5.23
C PRO A 156 6.85 9.30 -4.33
N GLY A 157 7.75 9.46 -3.37
CA GLY A 157 7.96 8.55 -2.24
C GLY A 157 8.58 7.21 -2.63
N ILE A 158 8.32 6.20 -1.80
CA ILE A 158 8.81 4.83 -1.99
C ILE A 158 8.39 4.27 -3.36
N PRO A 159 7.12 4.41 -3.81
CA PRO A 159 6.70 3.92 -5.13
C PRO A 159 7.54 4.48 -6.28
N GLY A 160 7.89 5.77 -6.24
CA GLY A 160 8.75 6.41 -7.24
C GLY A 160 10.18 5.85 -7.24
N ILE A 161 10.73 5.59 -6.06
CA ILE A 161 12.06 4.97 -5.91
C ILE A 161 12.03 3.54 -6.45
N LEU A 162 10.99 2.76 -6.11
CA LEU A 162 10.80 1.39 -6.62
C LEU A 162 10.78 1.35 -8.14
N LEU A 163 10.06 2.28 -8.80
CA LEU A 163 10.03 2.38 -10.27
C LEU A 163 11.40 2.66 -10.86
N ASN A 164 12.12 3.65 -10.33
CA ASN A 164 13.42 4.06 -10.85
C ASN A 164 14.47 2.96 -10.68
N GLU A 165 14.64 2.46 -9.48
CA GLU A 165 15.61 1.39 -9.17
C GLU A 165 15.22 0.08 -9.86
N GLY A 166 13.92 -0.26 -9.90
CA GLY A 166 13.40 -1.42 -10.61
C GLY A 166 13.69 -1.37 -12.11
N SER A 167 13.55 -0.19 -12.73
CA SER A 167 13.89 0.02 -14.15
C SER A 167 15.38 -0.23 -14.43
N ILE A 168 16.26 0.23 -13.53
CA ILE A 168 17.72 0.04 -13.66
C ILE A 168 18.10 -1.42 -13.45
N ALA A 169 17.50 -2.07 -12.44
CA ALA A 169 17.80 -3.46 -12.07
C ALA A 169 17.04 -4.50 -12.92
N ASN A 170 16.18 -4.06 -13.85
CA ASN A 170 15.27 -4.91 -14.63
C ASN A 170 14.35 -5.76 -13.76
N ILE A 171 13.87 -5.19 -12.65
CA ILE A 171 12.86 -5.77 -11.76
C ILE A 171 11.50 -5.17 -12.13
N SER A 172 10.50 -6.01 -12.37
CA SER A 172 9.16 -5.57 -12.78
C SER A 172 8.37 -4.99 -11.61
N VAL A 173 8.33 -3.66 -11.54
CA VAL A 173 7.55 -2.89 -10.56
C VAL A 173 6.32 -2.30 -11.25
N ILE A 174 5.16 -2.45 -10.63
CA ILE A 174 3.90 -1.81 -11.01
C ILE A 174 3.48 -0.87 -9.88
N VAL A 175 3.26 0.41 -10.22
CA VAL A 175 2.69 1.37 -9.29
C VAL A 175 1.29 1.78 -9.77
N LEU A 176 0.30 1.60 -8.92
CA LEU A 176 -1.06 2.04 -9.12
C LEU A 176 -1.24 3.45 -8.55
N LEU A 177 -1.66 4.38 -9.39
CA LEU A 177 -1.92 5.76 -8.99
C LEU A 177 -3.43 5.98 -8.92
N CYS A 178 -3.91 6.47 -7.78
CA CYS A 178 -5.32 6.78 -7.57
C CYS A 178 -5.47 8.19 -7.00
N LYS A 179 -6.47 8.92 -7.45
CA LYS A 179 -6.83 10.19 -6.82
C LYS A 179 -7.36 9.91 -5.43
N ALA A 180 -6.79 10.56 -4.42
CA ALA A 180 -7.21 10.43 -3.03
C ALA A 180 -7.21 11.78 -2.31
N ARG A 181 -8.01 11.89 -1.26
CA ARG A 181 -8.02 13.04 -0.36
C ARG A 181 -6.71 13.12 0.40
N GLU A 182 -6.25 14.34 0.68
CA GLU A 182 -5.03 14.55 1.47
C GLU A 182 -5.26 14.35 2.96
N GLU A 183 -6.46 14.68 3.43
CA GLU A 183 -6.82 14.62 4.85
C GLU A 183 -7.63 13.37 5.18
N GLY A 184 -7.12 12.63 6.18
CA GLY A 184 -7.76 11.42 6.71
C GLY A 184 -7.71 10.21 5.78
N PRO A 185 -8.30 9.09 6.23
CA PRO A 185 -8.37 7.85 5.44
C PRO A 185 -9.33 8.01 4.25
N ASP A 186 -8.91 7.62 3.06
CA ASP A 186 -9.76 7.57 1.86
C ASP A 186 -10.09 6.12 1.48
N PHE A 187 -11.19 5.60 2.01
CA PHE A 187 -11.65 4.24 1.76
C PHE A 187 -12.15 4.02 0.34
N ARG A 188 -12.64 5.08 -0.35
CA ARG A 188 -13.04 4.96 -1.77
C ARG A 188 -11.82 4.76 -2.66
N ALA A 189 -10.78 5.56 -2.45
CA ALA A 189 -9.51 5.37 -3.14
C ALA A 189 -8.88 4.00 -2.79
N GLY A 190 -8.97 3.58 -1.52
CA GLY A 190 -8.56 2.24 -1.08
C GLY A 190 -9.31 1.13 -1.81
N ALA A 191 -10.63 1.26 -2.01
CA ALA A 191 -11.43 0.29 -2.75
C ALA A 191 -11.00 0.18 -4.22
N GLU A 192 -10.76 1.31 -4.89
CA GLU A 192 -10.29 1.34 -6.29
C GLU A 192 -8.90 0.70 -6.44
N ILE A 193 -7.96 1.00 -5.53
CA ILE A 193 -6.62 0.38 -5.53
C ILE A 193 -6.74 -1.13 -5.28
N CYS A 194 -7.57 -1.55 -4.31
CA CYS A 194 -7.77 -2.96 -4.01
C CYS A 194 -8.36 -3.73 -5.20
N MET A 195 -9.34 -3.16 -5.91
CA MET A 195 -9.86 -3.73 -7.15
C MET A 195 -8.78 -3.89 -8.22
N ALA A 196 -7.94 -2.87 -8.40
CA ALA A 196 -6.85 -2.95 -9.36
C ALA A 196 -5.79 -3.99 -8.96
N MET A 197 -5.45 -4.08 -7.67
CA MET A 197 -4.55 -5.13 -7.16
C MET A 197 -5.12 -6.53 -7.41
N SER A 198 -6.42 -6.75 -7.20
CA SER A 198 -7.06 -8.04 -7.43
C SER A 198 -7.06 -8.47 -8.90
N LYS A 199 -7.05 -7.52 -9.84
CA LYS A 199 -6.86 -7.83 -11.28
C LYS A 199 -5.42 -8.24 -11.60
N LEU A 200 -4.44 -7.61 -10.93
CA LEU A 200 -3.02 -7.91 -11.14
C LEU A 200 -2.61 -9.23 -10.52
N VAL A 201 -3.19 -9.60 -9.38
CA VAL A 201 -2.85 -10.77 -8.59
C VAL A 201 -3.95 -11.82 -8.69
N PRO A 202 -3.78 -12.88 -9.50
CA PRO A 202 -4.79 -13.92 -9.66
C PRO A 202 -5.15 -14.58 -8.33
N GLY A 203 -6.45 -14.67 -8.03
CA GLY A 203 -6.96 -15.27 -6.80
C GLY A 203 -7.03 -14.33 -5.60
N ALA A 204 -6.46 -13.14 -5.67
CA ALA A 204 -6.67 -12.11 -4.65
C ALA A 204 -8.08 -11.52 -4.76
N SER A 205 -8.66 -11.14 -3.63
CA SER A 205 -10.00 -10.57 -3.55
C SER A 205 -10.07 -9.40 -2.58
N CYS A 206 -11.09 -8.56 -2.74
CA CYS A 206 -11.32 -7.36 -1.94
C CYS A 206 -12.77 -7.32 -1.45
N ASN A 207 -12.99 -6.94 -0.20
CA ASN A 207 -14.32 -6.69 0.34
C ASN A 207 -14.76 -5.25 0.07
N LEU A 208 -15.17 -4.98 -1.17
CA LEU A 208 -15.59 -3.64 -1.59
C LEU A 208 -16.77 -3.11 -0.78
N LYS A 209 -17.72 -3.97 -0.42
CA LYS A 209 -18.89 -3.57 0.37
C LYS A 209 -18.48 -3.04 1.74
N GLN A 210 -17.55 -3.69 2.41
CA GLN A 210 -17.03 -3.23 3.69
C GLN A 210 -16.31 -1.89 3.53
N LEU A 211 -15.40 -1.76 2.56
CA LEU A 211 -14.65 -0.53 2.32
C LEU A 211 -15.56 0.66 2.02
N LEU A 212 -16.60 0.47 1.20
CA LEU A 212 -17.54 1.52 0.87
C LEU A 212 -18.44 1.90 2.05
N ASN A 213 -18.87 0.94 2.86
CA ASN A 213 -19.63 1.21 4.09
C ASN A 213 -18.78 2.00 5.10
N GLU A 214 -17.50 1.66 5.26
CA GLU A 214 -16.58 2.42 6.12
C GLU A 214 -16.36 3.84 5.59
N ALA A 215 -16.25 4.02 4.27
CA ALA A 215 -16.17 5.34 3.65
C ALA A 215 -17.41 6.20 3.95
N GLU A 216 -18.60 5.64 3.78
CA GLU A 216 -19.87 6.34 4.06
C GLU A 216 -20.01 6.71 5.54
N GLY A 217 -19.64 5.81 6.45
CA GLY A 217 -19.66 6.05 7.89
C GLY A 217 -18.74 7.22 8.30
N ILE A 218 -17.53 7.27 7.75
CA ILE A 218 -16.59 8.36 8.01
C ILE A 218 -17.10 9.69 7.44
N GLU A 219 -17.62 9.69 6.20
CA GLU A 219 -18.17 10.88 5.57
C GLU A 219 -19.36 11.45 6.36
N GLN A 220 -20.23 10.59 6.91
CA GLN A 220 -21.33 11.01 7.77
C GLN A 220 -20.83 11.62 9.09
N ASN A 221 -19.86 10.96 9.74
CA ASN A 221 -19.28 11.47 11.00
C ASN A 221 -18.58 12.83 10.82
N LEU A 222 -17.87 13.02 9.70
CA LEU A 222 -17.23 14.31 9.38
C LEU A 222 -18.27 15.41 9.17
N LYS A 223 -19.33 15.13 8.40
CA LYS A 223 -20.44 16.09 8.19
C LYS A 223 -21.13 16.45 9.49
N GLN A 224 -21.34 15.49 10.38
CA GLN A 224 -21.94 15.74 11.70
C GLN A 224 -21.03 16.62 12.55
N ALA A 225 -19.72 16.33 12.60
CA ALA A 225 -18.74 17.12 13.34
C ALA A 225 -18.65 18.57 12.82
N GLU A 226 -18.70 18.77 11.50
CA GLU A 226 -18.74 20.12 10.90
C GLU A 226 -20.00 20.89 11.29
N GLN A 227 -21.16 20.22 11.34
CA GLN A 227 -22.43 20.81 11.77
C GLN A 227 -22.41 21.18 13.27
N ASP A 228 -21.80 20.33 14.11
CA ASP A 228 -21.71 20.53 15.55
C ASP A 228 -20.73 21.67 15.93
N VAL A 229 -19.69 21.89 15.12
CA VAL A 229 -18.68 22.94 15.34
C VAL A 229 -19.11 24.30 14.76
N GLY A 230 -19.97 24.32 13.73
CA GLY A 230 -20.46 25.54 13.10
C GLY A 230 -21.06 26.54 14.10
N PRO A 231 -22.04 26.15 14.95
CA PRO A 231 -22.67 27.06 15.95
C PRO A 231 -21.70 27.57 17.02
N LEU A 232 -20.66 26.80 17.37
CA LEU A 232 -19.66 27.21 18.35
C LEU A 232 -18.69 28.26 17.80
N ARG A 233 -18.37 28.22 16.53
CA ARG A 233 -17.52 29.20 15.85
C ARG A 233 -18.21 30.57 15.77
N ASP A 234 -19.49 30.58 15.42
CA ASP A 234 -20.30 31.81 15.35
C ASP A 234 -20.53 32.45 16.75
N ALA A 235 -20.54 31.61 17.80
CA ALA A 235 -20.67 32.09 19.19
C ALA A 235 -19.35 32.65 19.78
N ILE A 236 -18.19 32.32 19.21
CA ILE A 236 -16.88 32.76 19.72
C ILE A 236 -16.36 33.99 18.93
N TYR A 237 -16.73 34.14 17.67
CA TYR A 237 -16.23 35.17 16.76
C TYR A 237 -17.31 36.13 16.23
N GLY A 238 -18.55 36.06 16.73
CA GLY A 238 -19.64 36.97 16.42
C GLY A 238 -19.70 38.22 17.30
#